data_91c27d1ac3c5b5dbdabe9a66ef70810a
#
_entry.id   91c27d1ac3c5b5dbdabe9a66ef70810a
#
_cell.length_a   1.000
_cell.length_b   1.000
_cell.length_c   1.000
_cell.angle_alpha   90.00
_cell.angle_beta   90.00
_cell.angle_gamma   90.00
#
_symmetry.space_group_name_H-M   'P 1'
#
loop_
_entity.id
_entity.type
_entity.pdbx_description
1 polymer ?
#
loop_
_entity_poly.entity_id
_entity_poly.type
_entity_poly.pdbx_seq_one_letter_code
_entity_poly.pdbx_strand_id
1 'polypeptide(L)'
;MSRYNLTSLNEPVFTGRRLQLFAAALGNPVLRTLLLPQMMRKGGLERLRSLVLHEPPTHQPRYPVGNDLFEASEAEGLASQVLSEAGPGRSGFCSVRDLARAYRQGDTTPVETAERLLDAWQKSDSGERPLRAFIACEPALLLEQARASTDRLAAGEALGIFDGIPVAVKDELDVQGYPTTVGTRFLGGQQAREDATVVARLRRAGALIVGKTNMHEIGINPRSGNPHHGTVRNPYDLERDAGGSS
;
A
#
# COMPACT_ATOMS: atom_id res chain seq x y z
N MET A 1 -16.07 3.33 -25.93
CA MET A 1 -15.66 3.65 -24.55
C MET A 1 -16.83 3.37 -23.65
N SER A 2 -16.79 2.32 -22.82
CA SER A 2 -17.82 2.05 -21.83
C SER A 2 -17.74 3.13 -20.75
N ARG A 3 -18.78 3.94 -20.60
CA ARG A 3 -18.89 4.88 -19.48
C ARG A 3 -19.14 4.05 -18.23
N TYR A 4 -18.21 4.07 -17.31
CA TYR A 4 -18.46 3.58 -15.94
C TYR A 4 -19.63 4.37 -15.37
N ASN A 5 -20.71 3.67 -15.05
CA ASN A 5 -21.89 4.27 -14.46
C ASN A 5 -21.67 4.41 -12.95
N LEU A 6 -20.85 5.40 -12.57
CA LEU A 6 -20.60 5.73 -11.17
C LEU A 6 -21.79 6.51 -10.64
N THR A 7 -22.70 5.82 -9.97
CA THR A 7 -23.74 6.47 -9.17
C THR A 7 -23.15 6.87 -7.82
N SER A 8 -23.19 8.16 -7.50
CA SER A 8 -22.81 8.63 -6.18
C SER A 8 -23.79 8.08 -5.14
N LEU A 9 -23.27 7.36 -4.15
CA LEU A 9 -24.04 6.95 -2.98
C LEU A 9 -24.18 8.19 -2.07
N ASN A 10 -25.37 8.81 -2.07
CA ASN A 10 -25.73 9.83 -1.08
C ASN A 10 -26.05 9.13 0.24
N GLU A 11 -25.04 8.75 0.99
CA GLU A 11 -25.22 8.20 2.32
C GLU A 11 -25.13 9.30 3.38
N PRO A 12 -26.03 9.31 4.37
CA PRO A 12 -25.94 10.26 5.47
C PRO A 12 -24.71 9.96 6.32
N VAL A 13 -23.88 10.96 6.53
CA VAL A 13 -22.72 10.86 7.43
C VAL A 13 -23.18 11.10 8.86
N PHE A 14 -23.08 10.08 9.70
CA PHE A 14 -23.34 10.17 11.12
C PHE A 14 -22.04 10.31 11.91
N THR A 15 -21.94 11.34 12.75
CA THR A 15 -20.79 11.56 13.64
C THR A 15 -21.27 11.87 15.07
N GLY A 16 -20.42 11.64 16.07
CA GLY A 16 -20.67 11.98 17.46
C GLY A 16 -21.97 11.35 17.99
N ARG A 17 -22.81 12.16 18.65
CA ARG A 17 -24.08 11.70 19.27
C ARG A 17 -25.04 11.07 18.27
N ARG A 18 -25.08 11.55 17.02
CA ARG A 18 -25.94 10.99 15.97
C ARG A 18 -25.53 9.56 15.62
N LEU A 19 -24.24 9.28 15.55
CA LEU A 19 -23.70 7.93 15.33
C LEU A 19 -24.04 7.00 16.51
N GLN A 20 -23.91 7.48 17.76
CA GLN A 20 -24.26 6.72 18.96
C GLN A 20 -25.75 6.35 18.99
N LEU A 21 -26.65 7.31 18.69
CA LEU A 21 -28.07 7.05 18.59
C LEU A 21 -28.42 6.06 17.49
N PHE A 22 -27.78 6.19 16.33
CA PHE A 22 -27.97 5.27 15.21
C PHE A 22 -27.50 3.85 15.56
N ALA A 23 -26.33 3.72 16.21
CA ALA A 23 -25.81 2.43 16.68
C ALA A 23 -26.73 1.80 17.74
N ALA A 24 -27.26 2.60 18.69
CA ALA A 24 -28.24 2.14 19.67
C ALA A 24 -29.56 1.68 19.01
N ALA A 25 -30.04 2.40 17.98
CA ALA A 25 -31.21 2.00 17.22
C ALA A 25 -31.01 0.66 16.48
N LEU A 26 -29.83 0.43 15.89
CA LEU A 26 -29.47 -0.86 15.28
C LEU A 26 -29.30 -1.98 16.31
N GLY A 27 -28.91 -1.67 17.53
CA GLY A 27 -28.86 -2.62 18.66
C GLY A 27 -30.24 -3.05 19.14
N ASN A 28 -31.27 -2.23 18.93
CA ASN A 28 -32.65 -2.57 19.31
C ASN A 28 -33.28 -3.54 18.29
N PRO A 29 -33.78 -4.73 18.69
CA PRO A 29 -34.29 -5.74 17.76
C PRO A 29 -35.45 -5.24 16.87
N VAL A 30 -36.34 -4.42 17.41
CA VAL A 30 -37.49 -3.90 16.68
C VAL A 30 -37.07 -2.85 15.65
N LEU A 31 -36.27 -1.87 16.06
CA LEU A 31 -35.75 -0.83 15.15
C LEU A 31 -34.84 -1.40 14.08
N ARG A 32 -34.04 -2.41 14.44
CA ARG A 32 -33.17 -3.11 13.48
C ARG A 32 -33.95 -3.77 12.36
N THR A 33 -35.10 -4.41 12.64
CA THR A 33 -35.93 -5.04 11.59
C THR A 33 -36.49 -4.03 10.58
N LEU A 34 -36.67 -2.77 10.98
CA LEU A 34 -37.10 -1.69 10.10
C LEU A 34 -35.92 -1.04 9.33
N LEU A 35 -34.80 -0.81 10.00
CA LEU A 35 -33.66 -0.07 9.45
C LEU A 35 -32.79 -0.94 8.55
N LEU A 36 -32.49 -2.17 8.94
CA LEU A 36 -31.56 -3.05 8.25
C LEU A 36 -31.96 -3.34 6.79
N PRO A 37 -33.25 -3.65 6.46
CA PRO A 37 -33.64 -3.87 5.07
C PRO A 37 -33.44 -2.63 4.18
N GLN A 38 -33.68 -1.43 4.72
CA GLN A 38 -33.48 -0.18 3.99
C GLN A 38 -32.00 0.08 3.72
N MET A 39 -31.15 -0.20 4.70
CA MET A 39 -29.69 -0.09 4.54
C MET A 39 -29.17 -1.10 3.52
N MET A 40 -29.60 -2.35 3.60
CA MET A 40 -29.22 -3.40 2.65
C MET A 40 -29.64 -3.07 1.22
N ARG A 41 -30.83 -2.50 1.05
CA ARG A 41 -31.35 -2.06 -0.25
C ARG A 41 -30.54 -0.90 -0.82
N LYS A 42 -30.30 0.14 -0.01
CA LYS A 42 -29.49 1.29 -0.39
C LYS A 42 -28.02 0.94 -0.66
N GLY A 43 -27.43 0.02 0.12
CA GLY A 43 -26.09 -0.49 -0.08
C GLY A 43 -25.96 -1.50 -1.24
N GLY A 44 -27.03 -1.78 -1.97
CA GLY A 44 -27.00 -2.70 -3.12
C GLY A 44 -26.87 -4.18 -2.76
N LEU A 45 -26.92 -4.54 -1.47
CA LEU A 45 -26.74 -5.92 -1.02
C LEU A 45 -27.86 -6.86 -1.49
N GLU A 46 -29.09 -6.37 -1.64
CA GLU A 46 -30.19 -7.16 -2.20
C GLU A 46 -29.93 -7.51 -3.68
N ARG A 47 -29.36 -6.57 -4.44
CA ARG A 47 -28.97 -6.81 -5.83
C ARG A 47 -27.86 -7.85 -5.92
N LEU A 48 -26.88 -7.80 -5.04
CA LEU A 48 -25.80 -8.82 -4.99
C LEU A 48 -26.35 -10.20 -4.64
N ARG A 49 -27.33 -10.29 -3.73
CA ARG A 49 -27.98 -11.57 -3.36
C ARG A 49 -28.81 -12.18 -4.48
N SER A 50 -29.39 -11.36 -5.35
CA SER A 50 -30.18 -11.82 -6.50
C SER A 50 -29.33 -12.08 -7.74
N LEU A 51 -28.04 -11.76 -7.70
CA LEU A 51 -27.14 -11.97 -8.82
C LEU A 51 -26.82 -13.48 -8.96
N VAL A 52 -27.32 -14.09 -10.03
CA VAL A 52 -26.97 -15.44 -10.40
C VAL A 52 -25.76 -15.35 -11.34
N LEU A 53 -24.61 -15.78 -10.87
CA LEU A 53 -23.43 -15.90 -11.71
C LEU A 53 -23.48 -17.26 -12.41
N HIS A 54 -23.67 -17.25 -13.72
CA HIS A 54 -23.68 -18.45 -14.55
C HIS A 54 -22.26 -18.92 -14.93
N GLU A 55 -21.26 -18.08 -14.68
CA GLU A 55 -19.87 -18.38 -14.97
C GLU A 55 -19.17 -18.92 -13.70
N PRO A 56 -18.43 -20.05 -13.82
CA PRO A 56 -17.58 -20.49 -12.72
C PRO A 56 -16.47 -19.45 -12.46
N PRO A 57 -15.90 -19.39 -11.25
CA PRO A 57 -14.77 -18.52 -10.96
C PRO A 57 -13.68 -18.75 -12.00
N THR A 58 -13.32 -17.69 -12.74
CA THR A 58 -12.32 -17.75 -13.83
C THR A 58 -10.91 -17.95 -13.31
N HIS A 59 -10.70 -17.80 -12.01
CA HIS A 59 -9.39 -17.94 -11.38
C HIS A 59 -9.52 -18.71 -10.06
N GLN A 60 -8.90 -19.89 -10.01
CA GLN A 60 -8.62 -20.58 -8.77
C GLN A 60 -7.16 -20.31 -8.40
N PRO A 61 -6.88 -19.61 -7.27
CA PRO A 61 -5.51 -19.39 -6.84
C PRO A 61 -4.85 -20.75 -6.60
N ARG A 62 -3.81 -21.07 -7.35
CA ARG A 62 -2.93 -22.18 -7.04
C ARG A 62 -1.86 -21.66 -6.09
N TYR A 63 -1.98 -22.03 -4.84
CA TYR A 63 -0.90 -21.78 -3.89
C TYR A 63 0.18 -22.83 -4.15
N PRO A 64 1.42 -22.44 -4.44
CA PRO A 64 2.52 -23.40 -4.49
C PRO A 64 2.65 -24.05 -3.11
N VAL A 65 2.46 -25.37 -3.07
CA VAL A 65 2.65 -26.18 -1.86
C VAL A 65 4.15 -26.51 -1.83
N GLY A 66 4.93 -25.67 -1.20
CA GLY A 66 6.37 -25.86 -1.04
C GLY A 66 7.07 -24.60 -0.58
N ASN A 67 8.15 -24.78 0.16
CA ASN A 67 9.06 -23.70 0.56
C ASN A 67 10.07 -23.36 -0.57
N ASP A 68 9.68 -23.48 -1.82
CA ASP A 68 10.53 -23.19 -2.96
C ASP A 68 10.80 -21.69 -3.04
N LEU A 69 11.73 -21.28 -2.19
CA LEU A 69 12.42 -20.01 -2.33
C LEU A 69 13.26 -20.17 -3.60
N PHE A 70 13.03 -19.34 -4.60
CA PHE A 70 13.91 -19.24 -5.75
C PHE A 70 15.36 -19.12 -5.27
N GLU A 71 16.23 -19.97 -5.77
CA GLU A 71 17.68 -19.84 -5.57
C GLU A 71 18.11 -18.44 -6.08
N ALA A 72 19.12 -17.84 -5.45
CA ALA A 72 19.58 -16.50 -5.83
C ALA A 72 20.01 -16.44 -7.32
N SER A 73 20.56 -17.53 -7.85
CA SER A 73 20.92 -17.67 -9.26
C SER A 73 19.71 -17.63 -10.22
N GLU A 74 18.58 -18.22 -9.81
CA GLU A 74 17.34 -18.19 -10.59
C GLU A 74 16.71 -16.78 -10.58
N ALA A 75 16.80 -16.09 -9.43
CA ALA A 75 16.32 -14.72 -9.30
C ALA A 75 17.11 -13.75 -10.21
N GLU A 76 18.41 -13.93 -10.37
CA GLU A 76 19.24 -13.11 -11.23
C GLU A 76 19.01 -13.41 -12.72
N GLY A 77 18.82 -14.67 -13.09
CA GLY A 77 18.41 -15.08 -14.44
C GLY A 77 17.08 -14.47 -14.83
N LEU A 78 16.09 -14.53 -13.93
CA LEU A 78 14.78 -13.92 -14.13
C LEU A 78 14.88 -12.38 -14.22
N ALA A 79 15.71 -11.75 -13.39
CA ALA A 79 15.94 -10.31 -13.44
C ALA A 79 16.54 -9.88 -14.78
N SER A 80 17.53 -10.61 -15.29
CA SER A 80 18.16 -10.36 -16.58
C SER A 80 17.14 -10.50 -17.73
N GLN A 81 16.33 -11.54 -17.71
CA GLN A 81 15.25 -11.74 -18.69
C GLN A 81 14.23 -10.59 -18.64
N VAL A 82 13.71 -10.25 -17.46
CA VAL A 82 12.74 -9.16 -17.27
C VAL A 82 13.31 -7.81 -17.71
N LEU A 83 14.60 -7.57 -17.53
CA LEU A 83 15.26 -6.33 -17.98
C LEU A 83 15.50 -6.29 -19.47
N SER A 84 15.75 -7.45 -20.13
CA SER A 84 15.97 -7.53 -21.57
C SER A 84 14.69 -7.38 -22.38
N GLU A 85 13.53 -7.85 -21.90
CA GLU A 85 12.25 -7.80 -22.58
C GLU A 85 11.59 -6.40 -22.60
N ALA A 86 12.20 -5.42 -21.99
CA ALA A 86 11.60 -4.12 -21.79
C ALA A 86 11.79 -3.17 -22.96
N GLY A 87 10.72 -2.92 -23.67
CA GLY A 87 10.52 -1.67 -24.41
C GLY A 87 10.33 -0.47 -23.45
N PRO A 88 10.38 0.77 -23.97
CA PRO A 88 10.16 1.97 -23.17
C PRO A 88 8.82 1.88 -22.42
N GLY A 89 8.83 2.24 -21.14
CA GLY A 89 7.65 2.17 -20.27
C GLY A 89 6.44 2.90 -20.89
N ARG A 90 5.32 2.21 -21.00
CA ARG A 90 4.10 2.71 -21.66
C ARG A 90 3.37 3.81 -20.89
N SER A 91 3.77 4.12 -19.66
CA SER A 91 2.96 4.92 -18.74
C SER A 91 3.49 6.33 -18.45
N GLY A 92 4.69 6.69 -18.88
CA GLY A 92 5.33 7.95 -18.47
C GLY A 92 5.74 8.00 -17.01
N PHE A 93 5.51 6.93 -16.23
CA PHE A 93 5.94 6.78 -14.85
C PHE A 93 7.15 5.85 -14.77
N CYS A 94 8.06 6.12 -13.82
CA CYS A 94 9.19 5.26 -13.55
C CYS A 94 8.71 3.95 -12.91
N SER A 95 8.90 2.83 -13.61
CA SER A 95 8.60 1.51 -13.07
C SER A 95 9.81 0.93 -12.31
N VAL A 96 9.56 -0.15 -11.54
CA VAL A 96 10.65 -0.94 -10.90
C VAL A 96 11.72 -1.32 -11.92
N ARG A 97 11.29 -1.72 -13.12
CA ARG A 97 12.17 -2.11 -14.22
C ARG A 97 13.01 -0.95 -14.75
N ASP A 98 12.40 0.23 -14.90
CA ASP A 98 13.10 1.42 -15.40
C ASP A 98 14.17 1.85 -14.38
N LEU A 99 13.82 1.85 -13.10
CA LEU A 99 14.73 2.22 -12.02
C LEU A 99 15.87 1.19 -11.88
N ALA A 100 15.58 -0.11 -11.89
CA ALA A 100 16.58 -1.15 -11.84
C ALA A 100 17.55 -1.11 -13.03
N ARG A 101 17.07 -0.70 -14.21
CA ARG A 101 17.91 -0.46 -15.39
C ARG A 101 18.78 0.76 -15.20
N ALA A 102 18.21 1.88 -14.76
CA ALA A 102 18.95 3.12 -14.53
C ALA A 102 20.11 2.92 -13.53
N TYR A 103 19.88 2.15 -12.48
CA TYR A 103 20.95 1.79 -11.52
C TYR A 103 22.10 1.01 -12.19
N ARG A 104 21.77 0.02 -13.04
CA ARG A 104 22.79 -0.80 -13.73
C ARG A 104 23.54 -0.04 -14.82
N GLN A 105 22.92 0.98 -15.40
CA GLN A 105 23.49 1.88 -16.40
C GLN A 105 24.30 3.02 -15.78
N GLY A 106 24.16 3.23 -14.47
CA GLY A 106 24.80 4.34 -13.76
C GLY A 106 24.11 5.70 -13.97
N ASP A 107 22.89 5.71 -14.50
CA ASP A 107 22.11 6.94 -14.73
C ASP A 107 21.65 7.58 -13.42
N THR A 108 21.51 6.79 -12.36
CA THR A 108 21.20 7.22 -10.99
C THR A 108 21.64 6.12 -10.01
N THR A 109 21.59 6.46 -8.71
CA THR A 109 21.94 5.54 -7.62
C THR A 109 20.77 5.34 -6.65
N PRO A 110 20.76 4.23 -5.87
CA PRO A 110 19.82 4.06 -4.77
C PRO A 110 19.85 5.23 -3.75
N VAL A 111 21.04 5.79 -3.48
CA VAL A 111 21.20 6.94 -2.58
C VAL A 111 20.47 8.16 -3.14
N GLU A 112 20.73 8.55 -4.38
CA GLU A 112 20.06 9.69 -5.02
C GLU A 112 18.54 9.49 -5.11
N THR A 113 18.11 8.25 -5.32
CA THR A 113 16.67 7.91 -5.35
C THR A 113 16.05 8.08 -3.97
N ALA A 114 16.71 7.60 -2.91
CA ALA A 114 16.26 7.75 -1.53
C ALA A 114 16.20 9.23 -1.11
N GLU A 115 17.21 10.02 -1.44
CA GLU A 115 17.24 11.47 -1.16
C GLU A 115 16.09 12.20 -1.87
N ARG A 116 15.87 11.92 -3.15
CA ARG A 116 14.75 12.50 -3.92
C ARG A 116 13.38 12.10 -3.33
N LEU A 117 13.26 10.86 -2.86
CA LEU A 117 12.03 10.39 -2.23
C LEU A 117 11.78 11.10 -0.90
N LEU A 118 12.79 11.27 -0.06
CA LEU A 118 12.68 12.00 1.21
C LEU A 118 12.30 13.46 0.99
N ASP A 119 12.93 14.14 0.01
CA ASP A 119 12.59 15.51 -0.38
C ASP A 119 11.14 15.61 -0.90
N ALA A 120 10.73 14.69 -1.77
CA ALA A 120 9.37 14.64 -2.29
C ALA A 120 8.33 14.38 -1.18
N TRP A 121 8.62 13.46 -0.25
CA TRP A 121 7.75 13.22 0.90
C TRP A 121 7.62 14.46 1.78
N GLN A 122 8.73 15.08 2.16
CA GLN A 122 8.72 16.30 2.97
C GLN A 122 7.93 17.42 2.30
N LYS A 123 8.11 17.63 0.99
CA LYS A 123 7.35 18.62 0.21
C LYS A 123 5.88 18.30 0.13
N SER A 124 5.52 17.02 -0.06
CA SER A 124 4.13 16.58 -0.17
C SER A 124 3.35 16.67 1.13
N ASP A 125 4.04 16.61 2.27
CA ASP A 125 3.44 16.72 3.61
C ASP A 125 3.56 18.13 4.21
N SER A 126 4.25 19.05 3.53
CA SER A 126 4.27 20.46 3.87
C SER A 126 3.11 21.21 3.22
N GLY A 127 2.56 22.23 3.90
CA GLY A 127 1.52 23.09 3.35
C GLY A 127 0.10 22.75 3.84
N GLU A 128 -0.89 23.45 3.27
CA GLU A 128 -2.29 23.41 3.72
C GLU A 128 -2.98 22.06 3.42
N ARG A 129 -2.54 21.36 2.39
CA ARG A 129 -3.15 20.11 1.90
C ARG A 129 -2.14 18.98 1.77
N PRO A 130 -1.58 18.51 2.91
CA PRO A 130 -0.59 17.45 2.90
C PRO A 130 -1.16 16.12 2.37
N LEU A 131 -0.35 15.34 1.65
CA LEU A 131 -0.76 14.05 1.11
C LEU A 131 -0.96 13.00 2.21
N ARG A 132 -0.17 13.03 3.28
CA ARG A 132 -0.22 12.11 4.42
C ARG A 132 -0.07 10.64 4.02
N ALA A 133 0.80 10.38 3.05
CA ALA A 133 1.00 9.02 2.56
C ALA A 133 1.69 8.10 3.58
N PHE A 134 2.59 8.66 4.39
CA PHE A 134 3.34 7.93 5.42
C PHE A 134 2.97 8.39 6.82
N ILE A 135 3.01 7.46 7.78
CA ILE A 135 2.87 7.73 9.20
C ILE A 135 4.19 7.57 9.96
N ALA A 136 5.13 6.81 9.41
CA ALA A 136 6.47 6.66 9.96
C ALA A 136 7.48 6.42 8.83
N CYS A 137 8.59 7.12 8.92
CA CYS A 137 9.76 6.95 8.06
C CYS A 137 11.00 7.36 8.87
N GLU A 138 12.07 6.56 8.78
CA GLU A 138 13.34 6.83 9.42
C GLU A 138 14.38 7.15 8.33
N PRO A 139 14.65 8.42 8.03
CA PRO A 139 15.54 8.81 6.94
C PRO A 139 16.94 8.22 7.06
N ALA A 140 17.48 8.13 8.28
CA ALA A 140 18.80 7.58 8.51
C ALA A 140 18.89 6.10 8.11
N LEU A 141 17.88 5.28 8.48
CA LEU A 141 17.82 3.88 8.11
C LEU A 141 17.62 3.68 6.61
N LEU A 142 16.81 4.53 5.98
CA LEU A 142 16.59 4.47 4.52
C LEU A 142 17.89 4.77 3.78
N LEU A 143 18.61 5.81 4.17
CA LEU A 143 19.89 6.19 3.54
C LEU A 143 21.01 5.15 3.80
N GLU A 144 21.03 4.49 4.95
CA GLU A 144 21.94 3.38 5.23
C GLU A 144 21.69 2.21 4.28
N GLN A 145 20.42 1.78 4.13
CA GLN A 145 20.03 0.74 3.16
C GLN A 145 20.42 1.14 1.73
N ALA A 146 20.19 2.40 1.36
CA ALA A 146 20.49 2.93 0.04
C ALA A 146 22.01 2.92 -0.26
N ARG A 147 22.85 3.29 0.70
CA ARG A 147 24.32 3.22 0.56
C ARG A 147 24.79 1.78 0.34
N ALA A 148 24.32 0.86 1.20
CA ALA A 148 24.69 -0.55 1.05
C ALA A 148 24.27 -1.13 -0.32
N SER A 149 23.12 -0.72 -0.84
CA SER A 149 22.67 -1.11 -2.19
C SER A 149 23.53 -0.46 -3.29
N THR A 150 23.87 0.83 -3.14
CA THR A 150 24.72 1.53 -4.09
C THR A 150 26.09 0.84 -4.20
N ASP A 151 26.68 0.46 -3.07
CA ASP A 151 27.97 -0.23 -3.02
C ASP A 151 27.92 -1.59 -3.72
N ARG A 152 26.85 -2.38 -3.47
CA ARG A 152 26.64 -3.66 -4.17
C ARG A 152 26.49 -3.50 -5.68
N LEU A 153 25.67 -2.55 -6.10
CA LEU A 153 25.47 -2.28 -7.53
C LEU A 153 26.74 -1.82 -8.22
N ALA A 154 27.56 -0.98 -7.56
CA ALA A 154 28.86 -0.55 -8.06
C ALA A 154 29.86 -1.71 -8.16
N ALA A 155 29.79 -2.69 -7.24
CA ALA A 155 30.62 -3.90 -7.27
C ALA A 155 30.12 -4.96 -8.27
N GLY A 156 28.94 -4.77 -8.89
CA GLY A 156 28.32 -5.80 -9.74
C GLY A 156 27.67 -6.96 -8.96
N GLU A 157 27.43 -6.77 -7.66
CA GLU A 157 26.92 -7.77 -6.71
C GLU A 157 25.45 -7.52 -6.36
N ALA A 158 24.65 -7.08 -7.34
CA ALA A 158 23.22 -6.81 -7.13
C ALA A 158 22.45 -8.07 -6.67
N LEU A 159 21.61 -7.93 -5.66
CA LEU A 159 20.79 -9.02 -5.10
C LEU A 159 19.58 -9.40 -5.96
N GLY A 160 19.35 -8.72 -7.07
CA GLY A 160 18.28 -8.97 -8.01
C GLY A 160 17.63 -7.69 -8.53
N ILE A 161 16.43 -7.80 -9.11
CA ILE A 161 15.73 -6.66 -9.69
C ILE A 161 15.25 -5.63 -8.64
N PHE A 162 15.06 -6.06 -7.41
CA PHE A 162 14.60 -5.20 -6.31
C PHE A 162 15.73 -4.49 -5.57
N ASP A 163 17.01 -4.78 -5.88
CA ASP A 163 18.12 -4.13 -5.17
C ASP A 163 18.11 -2.61 -5.42
N GLY A 164 17.99 -1.86 -4.33
CA GLY A 164 17.88 -0.40 -4.37
C GLY A 164 16.49 0.15 -4.66
N ILE A 165 15.48 -0.70 -4.89
CA ILE A 165 14.13 -0.25 -5.18
C ILE A 165 13.40 0.16 -3.89
N PRO A 166 12.89 1.40 -3.79
CA PRO A 166 12.14 1.83 -2.63
C PRO A 166 10.76 1.16 -2.56
N VAL A 167 10.42 0.63 -1.38
CA VAL A 167 9.15 -0.03 -1.10
C VAL A 167 8.51 0.56 0.16
N ALA A 168 7.29 1.05 0.04
CA ALA A 168 6.47 1.47 1.16
C ALA A 168 5.69 0.27 1.71
N VAL A 169 5.60 0.16 3.04
CA VAL A 169 4.94 -0.97 3.71
C VAL A 169 3.71 -0.48 4.46
N LYS A 170 2.58 -1.10 4.21
CA LYS A 170 1.32 -0.79 4.91
C LYS A 170 1.46 -1.02 6.41
N ASP A 171 0.86 -0.12 7.21
CA ASP A 171 1.00 -0.16 8.68
C ASP A 171 0.27 -1.33 9.37
N GLU A 172 -0.15 -2.33 8.64
CA GLU A 172 -0.66 -3.60 9.18
C GLU A 172 0.36 -4.74 9.10
N LEU A 173 1.52 -4.51 8.47
CA LEU A 173 2.60 -5.47 8.35
C LEU A 173 3.75 -5.10 9.28
N ASP A 174 4.30 -6.08 9.98
CA ASP A 174 5.47 -5.89 10.83
C ASP A 174 6.70 -5.54 9.99
N VAL A 175 7.36 -4.47 10.39
CA VAL A 175 8.66 -4.02 9.90
C VAL A 175 9.57 -3.86 11.10
N GLN A 176 10.66 -4.59 11.14
CA GLN A 176 11.63 -4.54 12.24
C GLN A 176 12.06 -3.08 12.50
N GLY A 177 11.97 -2.67 13.76
CA GLY A 177 12.32 -1.31 14.18
C GLY A 177 11.17 -0.31 14.09
N TYR A 178 10.01 -0.66 13.51
CA TYR A 178 8.81 0.17 13.47
C TYR A 178 7.69 -0.41 14.32
N PRO A 179 6.84 0.42 14.93
CA PRO A 179 5.59 -0.06 15.49
C PRO A 179 4.62 -0.48 14.38
N THR A 180 3.76 -1.47 14.66
CA THR A 180 2.62 -1.84 13.80
C THR A 180 1.35 -1.38 14.47
N THR A 181 0.85 -0.21 14.07
CA THR A 181 -0.30 0.43 14.74
C THR A 181 -1.63 0.09 14.11
N VAL A 182 -1.63 -0.44 12.87
CA VAL A 182 -2.84 -0.68 12.06
C VAL A 182 -3.68 0.62 11.93
N GLY A 183 -2.98 1.76 11.88
CA GLY A 183 -3.59 3.09 11.81
C GLY A 183 -4.33 3.51 13.09
N THR A 184 -4.12 2.84 14.23
CA THR A 184 -4.80 3.11 15.51
C THR A 184 -3.90 3.87 16.50
N ARG A 185 -4.46 4.28 17.65
CA ARG A 185 -3.69 4.80 18.79
C ARG A 185 -3.53 3.82 19.94
N PHE A 186 -4.20 2.67 19.88
CA PHE A 186 -4.19 1.69 20.96
C PHE A 186 -3.35 0.45 20.64
N LEU A 187 -2.90 0.29 19.40
CA LEU A 187 -1.93 -0.73 18.99
C LEU A 187 -0.55 -0.11 18.77
N GLY A 188 0.46 -0.94 18.59
CA GLY A 188 1.82 -0.48 18.29
C GLY A 188 2.59 0.08 19.50
N GLY A 189 2.26 -0.34 20.72
CA GLY A 189 2.97 0.07 21.94
C GLY A 189 4.44 -0.34 21.99
N GLN A 190 4.86 -1.24 21.08
CA GLN A 190 6.24 -1.69 20.92
C GLN A 190 6.59 -1.79 19.44
N GLN A 191 7.88 -1.63 19.13
CA GLN A 191 8.40 -1.88 17.78
C GLN A 191 8.37 -3.39 17.48
N ALA A 192 8.11 -3.74 16.23
CA ALA A 192 8.20 -5.10 15.75
C ALA A 192 9.66 -5.61 15.90
N ARG A 193 9.81 -6.81 16.44
CA ARG A 193 11.13 -7.44 16.64
C ARG A 193 11.65 -8.06 15.35
N GLU A 194 10.75 -8.46 14.46
CA GLU A 194 11.03 -9.15 13.22
C GLU A 194 10.18 -8.58 12.09
N ASP A 195 10.66 -8.71 10.87
CA ASP A 195 9.88 -8.38 9.68
C ASP A 195 8.79 -9.43 9.42
N ALA A 196 7.62 -9.00 8.96
CA ALA A 196 6.66 -9.90 8.33
C ALA A 196 7.33 -10.62 7.15
N THR A 197 6.90 -11.84 6.83
CA THR A 197 7.51 -12.69 5.79
C THR A 197 7.72 -11.97 4.47
N VAL A 198 6.74 -11.19 4.00
CA VAL A 198 6.85 -10.43 2.74
C VAL A 198 7.91 -9.34 2.84
N VAL A 199 8.01 -8.63 3.96
CA VAL A 199 9.00 -7.58 4.20
C VAL A 199 10.41 -8.18 4.26
N ALA A 200 10.58 -9.29 5.00
CA ALA A 200 11.83 -10.03 5.07
C ALA A 200 12.31 -10.51 3.69
N ARG A 201 11.40 -10.95 2.82
CA ARG A 201 11.72 -11.35 1.44
C ARG A 201 12.16 -10.16 0.59
N LEU A 202 11.45 -9.03 0.67
CA LEU A 202 11.81 -7.81 -0.03
C LEU A 202 13.17 -7.29 0.42
N ARG A 203 13.43 -7.27 1.73
CA ARG A 203 14.71 -6.84 2.28
C ARG A 203 15.85 -7.74 1.83
N ARG A 204 15.67 -9.07 1.80
CA ARG A 204 16.65 -10.01 1.26
C ARG A 204 16.91 -9.82 -0.24
N ALA A 205 15.93 -9.37 -0.99
CA ALA A 205 16.07 -9.00 -2.40
C ALA A 205 16.71 -7.61 -2.61
N GLY A 206 17.11 -6.93 -1.53
CA GLY A 206 17.79 -5.63 -1.57
C GLY A 206 16.85 -4.43 -1.65
N ALA A 207 15.53 -4.60 -1.50
CA ALA A 207 14.59 -3.49 -1.50
C ALA A 207 14.83 -2.54 -0.32
N LEU A 208 14.69 -1.24 -0.58
CA LEU A 208 14.79 -0.19 0.43
C LEU A 208 13.43 -0.03 1.11
N ILE A 209 13.32 -0.42 2.36
CA ILE A 209 12.09 -0.22 3.13
C ILE A 209 12.00 1.24 3.55
N VAL A 210 11.10 2.00 2.91
CA VAL A 210 10.95 3.45 3.10
C VAL A 210 10.32 3.77 4.45
N GLY A 211 9.28 3.04 4.83
CA GLY A 211 8.53 3.30 6.05
C GLY A 211 7.12 2.72 6.00
N LYS A 212 6.30 3.15 6.96
CA LYS A 212 4.92 2.69 7.16
C LYS A 212 3.94 3.65 6.52
N THR A 213 3.06 3.14 5.65
CA THR A 213 2.04 3.98 5.00
C THR A 213 0.85 4.21 5.93
N ASN A 214 0.25 5.39 5.79
CA ASN A 214 -1.04 5.68 6.40
C ASN A 214 -2.12 4.75 5.83
N MET A 215 -3.13 4.44 6.65
CA MET A 215 -4.20 3.54 6.26
C MET A 215 -5.49 3.89 7.01
N HIS A 216 -6.62 3.41 6.51
CA HIS A 216 -7.87 3.43 7.28
C HIS A 216 -7.67 2.66 8.60
N GLU A 217 -8.19 3.20 9.70
CA GLU A 217 -8.10 2.53 11.00
C GLU A 217 -8.63 1.09 10.92
N ILE A 218 -7.80 0.12 11.32
CA ILE A 218 -8.05 -1.34 11.25
C ILE A 218 -8.24 -1.88 9.80
N GLY A 219 -8.07 -1.06 8.77
CA GLY A 219 -8.10 -1.52 7.37
C GLY A 219 -9.45 -2.01 6.83
N ILE A 220 -10.57 -1.76 7.51
CA ILE A 220 -11.90 -2.30 7.17
C ILE A 220 -12.67 -1.53 6.10
N ASN A 221 -12.12 -0.46 5.56
CA ASN A 221 -12.81 0.40 4.59
C ASN A 221 -11.93 0.62 3.35
N PRO A 222 -12.49 0.62 2.12
CA PRO A 222 -11.73 0.90 0.89
C PRO A 222 -11.36 2.38 0.71
N ARG A 223 -11.50 3.21 1.73
CA ARG A 223 -11.09 4.61 1.77
C ARG A 223 -9.87 4.78 2.68
N SER A 224 -9.12 5.85 2.48
CA SER A 224 -7.91 6.16 3.24
C SER A 224 -8.12 7.15 4.40
N GLY A 225 -9.36 7.33 4.82
CA GLY A 225 -9.69 8.22 5.95
C GLY A 225 -9.23 7.63 7.28
N ASN A 226 -8.30 8.31 7.96
CA ASN A 226 -7.82 7.93 9.28
C ASN A 226 -8.13 9.03 10.30
N PRO A 227 -8.76 8.72 11.46
CA PRO A 227 -9.11 9.72 12.46
C PRO A 227 -7.90 10.30 13.20
N HIS A 228 -6.75 9.62 13.16
CA HIS A 228 -5.55 9.98 13.91
C HIS A 228 -4.48 10.63 13.04
N HIS A 229 -4.33 10.15 11.80
CA HIS A 229 -3.31 10.59 10.85
C HIS A 229 -3.89 11.43 9.71
N GLY A 230 -5.23 11.57 9.66
CA GLY A 230 -5.92 12.26 8.59
C GLY A 230 -6.06 11.41 7.32
N THR A 231 -6.77 11.95 6.33
CA THR A 231 -7.03 11.27 5.06
C THR A 231 -5.83 11.38 4.13
N VAL A 232 -5.44 10.25 3.52
CA VAL A 232 -4.47 10.25 2.41
C VAL A 232 -5.12 10.87 1.19
N ARG A 233 -4.51 11.90 0.63
CA ARG A 233 -5.05 12.64 -0.51
C ARG A 233 -4.55 12.06 -1.83
N ASN A 234 -5.41 12.15 -2.84
CA ASN A 234 -5.03 11.79 -4.19
C ASN A 234 -4.11 12.89 -4.77
N PRO A 235 -2.89 12.57 -5.23
CA PRO A 235 -1.97 13.58 -5.77
C PRO A 235 -2.46 14.26 -7.05
N TYR A 236 -3.41 13.66 -7.77
CA TYR A 236 -4.02 14.23 -8.98
C TYR A 236 -5.20 15.17 -8.67
N ASP A 237 -5.82 15.03 -7.50
CA ASP A 237 -6.91 15.87 -7.03
C ASP A 237 -6.94 15.86 -5.50
N LEU A 238 -6.36 16.88 -4.89
CA LEU A 238 -6.19 16.99 -3.44
C LEU A 238 -7.51 17.11 -2.65
N GLU A 239 -8.64 17.32 -3.33
CA GLU A 239 -9.97 17.29 -2.72
C GLU A 239 -10.50 15.84 -2.55
N ARG A 240 -9.85 14.86 -3.15
CA ARG A 240 -10.23 13.46 -3.11
C ARG A 240 -9.28 12.65 -2.24
N ASP A 241 -9.81 11.58 -1.66
CA ASP A 241 -8.95 10.57 -1.03
C ASP A 241 -8.30 9.67 -2.10
N ALA A 242 -7.19 9.04 -1.73
CA ALA A 242 -6.43 8.17 -2.63
C ALA A 242 -7.08 6.79 -2.82
N GLY A 243 -8.16 6.50 -2.10
CA GLY A 243 -8.65 5.14 -1.93
C GLY A 243 -7.94 4.45 -0.77
N GLY A 244 -8.19 3.18 -0.53
CA GLY A 244 -7.65 2.47 0.63
C GLY A 244 -7.82 0.96 0.53
N SER A 245 -7.51 0.32 1.65
CA SER A 245 -7.32 0.87 3.02
C SER A 245 -5.95 1.55 3.28
N SER A 246 -4.98 1.47 2.39
CA SER A 246 -3.75 2.30 2.40
C SER A 246 -3.39 2.74 1.01
#